data_70297d46e2eefa80e97e08e873504669
#
_entry.id   70297d46e2eefa80e97e08e873504669
#
_cell.length_a   1.000
_cell.length_b   1.000
_cell.length_c   1.000
_cell.angle_alpha   90.00
_cell.angle_beta   90.00
_cell.angle_gamma   90.00
#
_symmetry.space_group_name_H-M   'P 1'
#
loop_
_entity.id
_entity.type
_entity.pdbx_description
1 polymer ?
#
loop_
_entity_poly.entity_id
_entity_poly.type
_entity_poly.pdbx_seq_one_letter_code
_entity_poly.pdbx_strand_id
1 'polypeptide(L)'
;MHNCVCCDDEIPEGQKVCQNCERKFGMIKDSGERTEFASGAVRDMHEGKGRMDLLPWAAIMEVSKHCEAGAKKYGEHNVDRGIPTSSLCDSGMRHLAKYLDGWTDENHLVAAAWNLLWALEMVQKHSECVNTPWKE
;
A
#
# COMPACT_ATOMS: atom_id res chain seq x y z
N MET A 1 34.52 8.25 13.79
CA MET A 1 33.58 7.43 14.56
C MET A 1 32.78 8.33 15.48
N HIS A 2 31.56 8.03 15.66
CA HIS A 2 30.64 8.69 16.61
C HIS A 2 29.75 7.63 17.22
N ASN A 3 28.85 8.02 18.11
CA ASN A 3 28.13 7.04 18.92
C ASN A 3 26.69 6.88 18.47
N CYS A 4 26.17 5.67 18.64
CA CYS A 4 24.76 5.35 18.41
C CYS A 4 23.88 6.17 19.33
N VAL A 5 22.88 6.85 18.78
CA VAL A 5 21.97 7.71 19.58
C VAL A 5 21.08 6.94 20.55
N CYS A 6 21.02 5.62 20.43
CA CYS A 6 20.14 4.78 21.27
C CYS A 6 20.89 4.07 22.41
N CYS A 7 22.14 3.63 22.19
CA CYS A 7 22.86 2.81 23.17
C CYS A 7 24.30 3.28 23.42
N ASP A 8 24.72 4.36 22.78
CA ASP A 8 26.04 4.96 22.89
C ASP A 8 27.21 4.09 22.38
N ASP A 9 26.94 2.96 21.73
CA ASP A 9 27.97 2.16 21.07
C ASP A 9 28.63 2.93 19.92
N GLU A 10 29.93 2.73 19.75
CA GLU A 10 30.69 3.35 18.67
C GLU A 10 30.24 2.82 17.29
N ILE A 11 29.98 3.72 16.34
CA ILE A 11 29.48 3.40 15.00
C ILE A 11 30.25 4.18 13.92
N PRO A 12 30.25 3.67 12.67
CA PRO A 12 30.91 4.35 11.55
C PRO A 12 30.29 5.71 11.24
N GLU A 13 31.12 6.56 10.63
CA GLU A 13 30.64 7.83 10.07
C GLU A 13 29.49 7.61 9.11
N GLY A 14 28.49 8.50 9.18
CA GLY A 14 27.31 8.46 8.35
C GLY A 14 26.17 7.62 8.92
N GLN A 15 26.39 6.85 9.97
CA GLN A 15 25.34 6.14 10.68
C GLN A 15 24.90 6.93 11.92
N LYS A 16 23.65 6.77 12.33
CA LYS A 16 23.12 7.38 13.57
C LYS A 16 22.74 6.31 14.60
N VAL A 17 22.49 5.10 14.15
CA VAL A 17 22.03 3.98 14.96
C VAL A 17 22.85 2.75 14.60
N CYS A 18 23.26 1.98 15.60
CA CYS A 18 23.95 0.72 15.36
C CYS A 18 22.96 -0.35 14.87
N GLN A 19 23.49 -1.37 14.18
CA GLN A 19 22.66 -2.46 13.62
C GLN A 19 21.77 -3.13 14.66
N ASN A 20 22.23 -3.25 15.90
CA ASN A 20 21.48 -3.88 16.98
C ASN A 20 20.24 -3.05 17.36
N CYS A 21 20.41 -1.74 17.52
CA CYS A 21 19.30 -0.82 17.81
C CYS A 21 18.34 -0.69 16.63
N GLU A 22 18.89 -0.69 15.41
CA GLU A 22 18.07 -0.69 14.18
C GLU A 22 17.12 -1.89 14.13
N ARG A 23 17.63 -3.10 14.43
CA ARG A 23 16.80 -4.31 14.50
C ARG A 23 15.76 -4.25 15.61
N LYS A 24 16.12 -3.68 16.77
CA LYS A 24 15.26 -3.64 17.96
C LYS A 24 14.17 -2.59 17.87
N PHE A 25 14.48 -1.40 17.35
CA PHE A 25 13.58 -0.24 17.38
C PHE A 25 13.08 0.20 16.01
N GLY A 26 13.63 -0.36 14.95
CA GLY A 26 13.45 0.12 13.59
C GLY A 26 14.23 1.40 13.33
N MET A 27 14.41 1.75 12.07
CA MET A 27 15.08 2.98 11.67
C MET A 27 14.13 3.89 10.92
N ILE A 28 14.05 5.15 11.33
CA ILE A 28 13.30 6.17 10.60
C ILE A 28 14.15 6.61 9.42
N LYS A 29 13.67 6.33 8.21
CA LYS A 29 14.32 6.75 6.96
C LYS A 29 14.33 8.26 6.86
N ASP A 30 15.42 8.80 6.33
CA ASP A 30 15.65 10.23 6.23
C ASP A 30 16.15 10.57 4.82
N SER A 31 15.43 11.44 4.10
CA SER A 31 15.83 11.92 2.78
C SER A 31 16.95 12.96 2.82
N GLY A 32 17.19 13.57 3.99
CA GLY A 32 18.09 14.71 4.14
C GLY A 32 17.41 16.06 3.92
N GLU A 33 16.22 16.06 3.33
CA GLU A 33 15.41 17.26 3.09
C GLU A 33 14.40 17.45 4.20
N ARG A 34 13.97 18.69 4.45
CA ARG A 34 13.05 19.02 5.54
C ARG A 34 11.88 19.86 5.05
N THR A 35 10.71 19.62 5.62
CA THR A 35 9.59 20.54 5.61
C THR A 35 9.56 21.28 6.94
N GLU A 36 9.55 22.60 6.91
CA GLU A 36 9.47 23.44 8.11
C GLU A 36 8.05 24.02 8.24
N PHE A 37 7.52 23.96 9.44
CA PHE A 37 6.18 24.48 9.75
C PHE A 37 6.28 25.86 10.42
N ALA A 38 5.18 26.62 10.42
CA ALA A 38 5.11 27.94 11.02
C ALA A 38 5.48 27.94 12.52
N SER A 39 5.30 26.83 13.21
CA SER A 39 5.68 26.63 14.62
C SER A 39 7.20 26.49 14.84
N GLY A 40 7.96 26.31 13.74
CA GLY A 40 9.38 25.97 13.80
C GLY A 40 9.66 24.46 13.84
N ALA A 41 8.63 23.63 13.98
CA ALA A 41 8.78 22.19 13.89
C ALA A 41 9.18 21.78 12.47
N VAL A 42 9.98 20.71 12.37
CA VAL A 42 10.46 20.19 11.09
C VAL A 42 10.13 18.71 10.95
N ARG A 43 9.93 18.28 9.72
CA ARG A 43 9.77 16.87 9.37
C ARG A 43 10.53 16.59 8.08
N ASP A 44 10.69 15.30 7.76
CA ASP A 44 11.20 14.94 6.46
C ASP A 44 10.26 15.47 5.35
N MET A 45 10.81 15.73 4.16
CA MET A 45 10.04 16.32 3.06
C MET A 45 8.82 15.50 2.71
N HIS A 46 7.74 16.19 2.31
CA HIS A 46 6.50 15.55 1.85
C HIS A 46 6.55 15.14 0.38
N GLU A 47 7.27 15.88 -0.43
CA GLU A 47 7.26 15.70 -1.87
C GLU A 47 7.61 14.28 -2.28
N GLY A 48 6.82 13.70 -3.19
CA GLY A 48 7.03 12.35 -3.69
C GLY A 48 6.46 11.23 -2.83
N LYS A 49 5.91 11.54 -1.64
CA LYS A 49 5.34 10.53 -0.72
C LYS A 49 3.85 10.27 -0.92
N GLY A 50 3.23 11.00 -1.84
CA GLY A 50 1.78 10.93 -2.09
C GLY A 50 0.99 11.87 -1.18
N ARG A 51 -0.29 11.95 -1.46
CA ARG A 51 -1.24 12.81 -0.76
C ARG A 51 -2.46 11.99 -0.38
N MET A 52 -2.41 11.32 0.77
CA MET A 52 -3.50 10.50 1.30
C MET A 52 -4.79 11.31 1.50
N ASP A 53 -4.65 12.61 1.80
CA ASP A 53 -5.78 13.53 1.97
C ASP A 53 -6.57 13.79 0.69
N LEU A 54 -6.00 13.49 -0.48
CA LEU A 54 -6.66 13.66 -1.78
C LEU A 54 -7.38 12.38 -2.25
N LEU A 55 -7.35 11.31 -1.49
CA LEU A 55 -8.06 10.09 -1.82
C LEU A 55 -9.57 10.25 -1.60
N PRO A 56 -10.40 9.58 -2.43
CA PRO A 56 -11.86 9.62 -2.27
C PRO A 56 -12.29 8.71 -1.12
N TRP A 57 -12.26 9.22 0.11
CA TRP A 57 -12.44 8.41 1.32
C TRP A 57 -13.82 7.74 1.43
N ALA A 58 -14.88 8.35 0.90
CA ALA A 58 -16.20 7.71 0.87
C ALA A 58 -16.16 6.42 0.04
N ALA A 59 -15.48 6.46 -1.11
CA ALA A 59 -15.30 5.28 -1.96
C ALA A 59 -14.38 4.24 -1.30
N ILE A 60 -13.30 4.68 -0.65
CA ILE A 60 -12.39 3.79 0.08
C ILE A 60 -13.13 3.06 1.20
N MET A 61 -14.00 3.75 1.93
CA MET A 61 -14.85 3.14 2.97
C MET A 61 -15.75 2.04 2.39
N GLU A 62 -16.35 2.27 1.22
CA GLU A 62 -17.16 1.24 0.56
C GLU A 62 -16.34 0.03 0.12
N VAL A 63 -15.13 0.26 -0.41
CA VAL A 63 -14.21 -0.84 -0.75
C VAL A 63 -13.81 -1.63 0.51
N SER A 64 -13.62 -0.96 1.63
CA SER A 64 -13.28 -1.63 2.90
C SER A 64 -14.38 -2.59 3.36
N LYS A 65 -15.65 -2.24 3.12
CA LYS A 65 -16.78 -3.13 3.40
C LYS A 65 -16.76 -4.38 2.51
N HIS A 66 -16.32 -4.24 1.27
CA HIS A 66 -16.11 -5.38 0.39
C HIS A 66 -15.01 -6.30 0.90
N CYS A 67 -13.93 -5.73 1.44
CA CYS A 67 -12.88 -6.50 2.11
C CYS A 67 -13.41 -7.29 3.30
N GLU A 68 -14.26 -6.69 4.12
CA GLU A 68 -14.90 -7.35 5.26
C GLU A 68 -15.76 -8.54 4.81
N ALA A 69 -16.57 -8.35 3.76
CA ALA A 69 -17.40 -9.41 3.20
C ALA A 69 -16.54 -10.56 2.64
N GLY A 70 -15.45 -10.24 1.97
CA GLY A 70 -14.50 -11.22 1.45
C GLY A 70 -13.82 -12.01 2.56
N ALA A 71 -13.45 -11.35 3.66
CA ALA A 71 -12.86 -12.00 4.82
C ALA A 71 -13.81 -13.03 5.46
N LYS A 72 -15.08 -12.73 5.52
CA LYS A 72 -16.11 -13.66 6.02
C LYS A 72 -16.28 -14.88 5.11
N LYS A 73 -16.12 -14.70 3.79
CA LYS A 73 -16.31 -15.76 2.81
C LYS A 73 -15.09 -16.63 2.62
N TYR A 74 -13.90 -16.05 2.56
CA TYR A 74 -12.65 -16.72 2.19
C TYR A 74 -11.57 -16.73 3.28
N GLY A 75 -11.82 -16.06 4.41
CA GLY A 75 -10.83 -15.87 5.46
C GLY A 75 -10.04 -14.57 5.30
N GLU A 76 -9.55 -14.06 6.42
CA GLU A 76 -8.71 -12.87 6.42
C GLU A 76 -7.41 -13.11 5.63
N HIS A 77 -6.98 -12.09 4.89
CA HIS A 77 -5.74 -12.11 4.11
C HIS A 77 -5.67 -13.18 3.02
N ASN A 78 -6.81 -13.72 2.57
CA ASN A 78 -6.83 -14.71 1.50
C ASN A 78 -6.17 -14.17 0.23
N VAL A 79 -6.51 -12.94 -0.18
CA VAL A 79 -5.97 -12.32 -1.40
C VAL A 79 -4.47 -12.04 -1.29
N ASP A 80 -3.96 -11.79 -0.08
CA ASP A 80 -2.53 -11.55 0.18
C ASP A 80 -1.65 -12.75 -0.16
N ARG A 81 -2.22 -13.93 -0.30
CA ARG A 81 -1.48 -15.12 -0.75
C ARG A 81 -1.03 -15.02 -2.20
N GLY A 82 -1.62 -14.12 -2.95
CA GLY A 82 -1.32 -13.87 -4.35
C GLY A 82 -2.39 -14.43 -5.27
N ILE A 83 -2.90 -13.57 -6.13
CA ILE A 83 -3.87 -13.91 -7.18
C ILE A 83 -3.30 -13.37 -8.50
N PRO A 84 -3.30 -14.15 -9.59
CA PRO A 84 -2.82 -13.65 -10.87
C PRO A 84 -3.53 -12.35 -11.28
N THR A 85 -2.78 -11.36 -11.73
CA THR A 85 -3.35 -10.07 -12.14
C THR A 85 -4.38 -10.20 -13.25
N SER A 86 -4.20 -11.15 -14.19
CA SER A 86 -5.19 -11.43 -15.24
C SER A 86 -6.55 -11.83 -14.67
N SER A 87 -6.57 -12.62 -13.58
CA SER A 87 -7.80 -13.04 -12.92
C SER A 87 -8.51 -11.84 -12.25
N LEU A 88 -7.76 -11.00 -11.57
CA LEU A 88 -8.29 -9.79 -10.94
C LEU A 88 -8.81 -8.79 -11.99
N CYS A 89 -8.08 -8.60 -13.07
CA CYS A 89 -8.49 -7.71 -14.16
C CYS A 89 -9.74 -8.23 -14.87
N ASP A 90 -9.82 -9.53 -15.14
CA ASP A 90 -11.00 -10.16 -15.74
C ASP A 90 -12.24 -9.95 -14.86
N SER A 91 -12.14 -10.23 -13.58
CA SER A 91 -13.22 -10.03 -12.62
C SER A 91 -13.61 -8.55 -12.52
N GLY A 92 -12.62 -7.66 -12.47
CA GLY A 92 -12.86 -6.21 -12.44
C GLY A 92 -13.60 -5.72 -13.67
N MET A 93 -13.21 -6.15 -14.85
CA MET A 93 -13.88 -5.80 -16.11
C MET A 93 -15.31 -6.35 -16.16
N ARG A 94 -15.52 -7.57 -15.68
CA ARG A 94 -16.86 -8.18 -15.64
C ARG A 94 -17.80 -7.40 -14.73
N HIS A 95 -17.33 -7.01 -13.55
CA HIS A 95 -18.12 -6.17 -12.64
C HIS A 95 -18.38 -4.78 -13.21
N LEU A 96 -17.41 -4.19 -13.86
CA LEU A 96 -17.59 -2.89 -14.52
C LEU A 96 -18.63 -2.97 -15.63
N ALA A 97 -18.59 -4.02 -16.46
CA ALA A 97 -19.57 -4.26 -17.51
C ALA A 97 -20.99 -4.40 -16.94
N LYS A 98 -21.15 -5.15 -15.85
CA LYS A 98 -22.45 -5.30 -15.17
C LYS A 98 -22.95 -3.98 -14.62
N TYR A 99 -22.08 -3.18 -14.00
CA TYR A 99 -22.47 -1.85 -13.55
C TYR A 99 -22.98 -0.97 -14.70
N LEU A 100 -22.24 -0.94 -15.81
CA LEU A 100 -22.62 -0.15 -16.99
C LEU A 100 -23.92 -0.66 -17.65
N ASP A 101 -24.21 -1.94 -17.53
CA ASP A 101 -25.44 -2.56 -18.04
C ASP A 101 -26.63 -2.45 -17.05
N GLY A 102 -26.45 -1.79 -15.90
CA GLY A 102 -27.51 -1.49 -14.96
C GLY A 102 -27.85 -2.61 -13.97
N TRP A 103 -26.97 -3.59 -13.77
CA TRP A 103 -27.20 -4.65 -12.79
C TRP A 103 -27.10 -4.10 -11.36
N THR A 104 -28.06 -4.52 -10.51
CA THR A 104 -28.18 -4.04 -9.12
C THR A 104 -28.22 -5.17 -8.10
N ASP A 105 -27.91 -6.39 -8.49
CA ASP A 105 -27.90 -7.57 -7.60
C ASP A 105 -26.78 -7.50 -6.55
N GLU A 106 -25.72 -6.76 -6.83
CA GLU A 106 -24.66 -6.43 -5.88
C GLU A 106 -24.02 -5.09 -6.26
N ASN A 107 -23.12 -4.56 -5.43
CA ASN A 107 -22.41 -3.34 -5.76
C ASN A 107 -21.24 -3.65 -6.70
N HIS A 108 -21.55 -3.74 -8.00
CA HIS A 108 -20.57 -4.08 -9.02
C HIS A 108 -19.44 -3.05 -9.17
N LEU A 109 -19.73 -1.77 -8.94
CA LEU A 109 -18.71 -0.73 -9.05
C LEU A 109 -17.67 -0.86 -7.93
N VAL A 110 -18.08 -1.14 -6.71
CA VAL A 110 -17.17 -1.43 -5.58
C VAL A 110 -16.36 -2.69 -5.86
N ALA A 111 -16.99 -3.74 -6.36
CA ALA A 111 -16.31 -4.99 -6.72
C ALA A 111 -15.25 -4.76 -7.81
N ALA A 112 -15.57 -3.95 -8.81
CA ALA A 112 -14.61 -3.57 -9.86
C ALA A 112 -13.41 -2.81 -9.26
N ALA A 113 -13.66 -1.81 -8.42
CA ALA A 113 -12.61 -1.03 -7.76
C ALA A 113 -11.73 -1.92 -6.87
N TRP A 114 -12.32 -2.82 -6.10
CA TRP A 114 -11.60 -3.78 -5.25
C TRP A 114 -10.65 -4.64 -6.08
N ASN A 115 -11.13 -5.21 -7.17
CA ASN A 115 -10.32 -6.05 -8.04
C ASN A 115 -9.14 -5.29 -8.65
N LEU A 116 -9.34 -4.05 -9.08
CA LEU A 116 -8.28 -3.23 -9.67
C LEU A 116 -7.26 -2.78 -8.63
N LEU A 117 -7.70 -2.43 -7.42
CA LEU A 117 -6.80 -2.09 -6.31
C LEU A 117 -5.92 -3.29 -5.94
N TRP A 118 -6.49 -4.49 -5.88
CA TRP A 118 -5.72 -5.69 -5.57
C TRP A 118 -4.81 -6.11 -6.73
N ALA A 119 -5.22 -5.88 -7.98
CA ALA A 119 -4.31 -6.06 -9.11
C ALA A 119 -3.08 -5.14 -8.98
N LEU A 120 -3.29 -3.88 -8.61
CA LEU A 120 -2.21 -2.93 -8.37
C LEU A 120 -1.33 -3.37 -7.19
N GLU A 121 -1.92 -3.89 -6.12
CA GLU A 121 -1.19 -4.43 -4.97
C GLU A 121 -0.30 -5.62 -5.38
N MET A 122 -0.81 -6.52 -6.22
CA MET A 122 -0.02 -7.65 -6.76
C MET A 122 1.21 -7.14 -7.52
N VAL A 123 1.06 -6.12 -8.36
CA VAL A 123 2.18 -5.51 -9.08
C VAL A 123 3.24 -4.98 -8.11
N GLN A 124 2.84 -4.42 -6.99
CA GLN A 124 3.75 -3.86 -5.99
C GLN A 124 4.45 -4.93 -5.14
N LYS A 125 3.74 -5.98 -4.74
CA LYS A 125 4.22 -6.93 -3.72
C LYS A 125 4.41 -8.37 -4.21
N HIS A 126 3.73 -8.78 -5.27
CA HIS A 126 3.72 -10.16 -5.76
C HIS A 126 4.03 -10.20 -7.25
N SER A 127 5.28 -9.89 -7.62
CA SER A 127 5.70 -9.86 -9.02
C SER A 127 5.47 -11.19 -9.75
N GLU A 128 5.48 -12.31 -9.02
CA GLU A 128 5.19 -13.66 -9.55
C GLU A 128 3.73 -13.81 -10.01
N CYS A 129 2.83 -12.96 -9.53
CA CYS A 129 1.42 -12.95 -9.93
C CYS A 129 1.14 -12.09 -11.16
N VAL A 130 2.11 -11.30 -11.63
CA VAL A 130 1.91 -10.45 -12.81
C VAL A 130 2.06 -11.29 -14.07
N ASN A 131 0.95 -11.53 -14.72
CA ASN A 131 0.85 -12.43 -15.88
C ASN A 131 0.13 -11.79 -17.07
N THR A 132 0.42 -10.52 -17.36
CA THR A 132 -0.08 -9.83 -18.53
C THR A 132 0.62 -10.35 -19.79
N PRO A 133 -0.06 -10.33 -20.98
CA PRO A 133 0.53 -10.86 -22.21
C PRO A 133 1.82 -10.17 -22.65
N TRP A 134 2.04 -8.93 -22.22
CA TRP A 134 3.22 -8.12 -22.57
C TRP A 134 4.28 -8.07 -21.47
N LYS A 135 4.15 -8.85 -20.45
CA LYS A 135 5.21 -8.99 -19.45
C LYS A 135 6.33 -9.86 -20.01
N GLU A 136 7.52 -9.32 -20.04
CA GLU A 136 8.75 -10.03 -20.40
C GLU A 136 9.36 -10.74 -19.20
#